data_9f201427c817f3d8cda8278262095b67
#
_entry.id   9f201427c817f3d8cda8278262095b67
#
_cell.length_a   1.000
_cell.length_b   1.000
_cell.length_c   1.000
_cell.angle_alpha   90.00
_cell.angle_beta   90.00
_cell.angle_gamma   90.00
#
_symmetry.space_group_name_H-M   'P 1'
#
loop_
_entity.id
_entity.type
_entity.pdbx_description
1 polymer ?
#
loop_
_entity_poly.entity_id
_entity_poly.type
_entity_poly.pdbx_seq_one_letter_code
_entity_poly.pdbx_strand_id
1 'polypeptide(L)'
;MLGEGAGGAAAVTGRSVPADEAARAGDDPVFVLCAGRSGSTLLRFLLDAHPDLACPPETRLPWLARQLAGAWAVIEDAPPSTDAKSGNQGNPADGAVSAPVAEGLRRSLDPMMASYLARRGKQRYCDKSLGAAQHAGLLLQIWPGARFICLYRHPMDVIASGIEASPWGLTSYGFEPYLGVPPDNNVAALARYWLDYTTSIVAAEEHFTDRCLPVRYEDLVTDPDGQIARIFEFIGATPAPGIVARCFGPGHQRFGPGDYKIWNTSGVRADSVGRGWTMPAGKIPAPLLGRVNELADVLGYIRVGDQWGTGAKPADLRLRRDGPPAAGGAADGPSGRTPATLPPWAVAVDERVRAGMARVGEQFGRAHGSRASESVLLFVNAPAWSDADAWWRLDLAAGTVSAGLGEAGADADWSLTGSAQAWDRLLAGQANLGVAFRRGDLRYADKGDAGAGSMGADSRVAALTDLLGLARWVAAR
;
A
#
# COMPACT_ATOMS: atom_id res chain seq x y z
N MET A 1 54.23 -31.44 34.20
CA MET A 1 52.83 -31.49 34.66
C MET A 1 52.09 -30.47 33.85
N LEU A 2 51.46 -30.92 32.79
CA LEU A 2 50.59 -30.13 31.93
C LEU A 2 49.14 -30.51 32.28
N GLY A 3 48.36 -29.53 32.75
CA GLY A 3 46.96 -29.73 33.08
C GLY A 3 46.09 -29.56 31.85
N GLU A 4 45.36 -30.59 31.48
CA GLU A 4 44.32 -30.59 30.47
C GLU A 4 43.07 -29.86 30.95
N GLY A 5 42.73 -28.75 30.32
CA GLY A 5 41.43 -28.07 30.49
C GLY A 5 40.42 -28.56 29.47
N ALA A 6 39.53 -29.42 29.87
CA ALA A 6 38.39 -29.88 29.07
C ALA A 6 37.36 -28.78 28.90
N GLY A 7 37.29 -28.16 27.72
CA GLY A 7 36.22 -27.27 27.32
C GLY A 7 34.99 -28.09 26.90
N GLY A 8 33.97 -28.13 27.75
CA GLY A 8 32.71 -28.78 27.41
C GLY A 8 31.96 -27.96 26.34
N ALA A 9 31.89 -28.49 25.14
CA ALA A 9 30.97 -28.02 24.11
C ALA A 9 29.53 -28.36 24.53
N ALA A 10 28.76 -27.37 24.88
CA ALA A 10 27.32 -27.51 25.09
C ALA A 10 26.68 -27.93 23.76
N ALA A 11 26.23 -29.17 23.69
CA ALA A 11 25.44 -29.67 22.57
C ALA A 11 24.12 -28.89 22.55
N VAL A 12 23.93 -28.05 21.53
CA VAL A 12 22.64 -27.48 21.20
C VAL A 12 21.75 -28.65 20.78
N THR A 13 20.95 -29.15 21.70
CA THR A 13 19.89 -30.12 21.40
C THR A 13 18.87 -29.42 20.54
N GLY A 14 18.94 -29.67 19.23
CA GLY A 14 17.95 -29.24 18.27
C GLY A 14 16.58 -29.80 18.65
N ARG A 15 15.76 -28.99 19.24
CA ARG A 15 14.34 -29.31 19.47
C ARG A 15 13.70 -29.41 18.09
N SER A 16 13.33 -30.59 17.65
CA SER A 16 12.54 -30.79 16.44
C SER A 16 11.19 -30.09 16.64
N VAL A 17 10.89 -29.11 15.79
CA VAL A 17 9.60 -28.43 15.79
C VAL A 17 8.56 -29.45 15.34
N PRO A 18 7.46 -29.66 16.09
CA PRO A 18 6.38 -30.57 15.66
C PRO A 18 5.82 -30.14 14.30
N ALA A 19 5.48 -31.10 13.45
CA ALA A 19 4.95 -30.83 12.10
C ALA A 19 3.69 -29.94 12.12
N ASP A 20 2.89 -30.02 13.17
CA ASP A 20 1.69 -29.18 13.39
C ASP A 20 2.03 -27.71 13.73
N GLU A 21 3.16 -27.46 14.35
CA GLU A 21 3.65 -26.12 14.66
C GLU A 21 4.30 -25.45 13.42
N ALA A 22 4.92 -26.25 12.56
CA ALA A 22 5.44 -25.80 11.28
C ALA A 22 4.30 -25.41 10.31
N ALA A 23 3.17 -26.14 10.32
CA ALA A 23 2.01 -25.83 9.50
C ALA A 23 1.36 -24.47 9.88
N ARG A 24 1.37 -24.09 11.15
CA ARG A 24 0.80 -22.82 11.63
C ARG A 24 1.67 -21.60 11.34
N ALA A 25 2.97 -21.75 11.17
CA ALA A 25 3.90 -20.66 10.93
C ALA A 25 3.74 -20.03 9.53
N GLY A 26 3.16 -20.75 8.57
CA GLY A 26 2.99 -20.33 7.18
C GLY A 26 1.60 -19.84 6.81
N ASP A 27 0.59 -20.01 7.70
CA ASP A 27 -0.82 -19.79 7.30
C ASP A 27 -1.13 -18.34 6.91
N ASP A 28 -0.50 -17.35 7.54
CA ASP A 28 -0.73 -15.93 7.26
C ASP A 28 0.55 -15.06 7.35
N PRO A 29 1.57 -15.30 6.53
CA PRO A 29 2.74 -14.43 6.53
C PRO A 29 2.39 -13.01 6.09
N VAL A 30 3.17 -12.04 6.59
CA VAL A 30 3.04 -10.64 6.21
C VAL A 30 4.25 -10.25 5.36
N PHE A 31 4.00 -9.60 4.23
CA PHE A 31 5.06 -9.10 3.35
C PHE A 31 5.01 -7.58 3.25
N VAL A 32 6.16 -6.93 3.40
CA VAL A 32 6.31 -5.50 3.16
C VAL A 32 6.73 -5.29 1.71
N LEU A 33 5.84 -4.75 0.90
CA LEU A 33 6.10 -4.36 -0.47
C LEU A 33 6.65 -2.94 -0.48
N CYS A 34 7.91 -2.76 -0.88
CA CYS A 34 8.56 -1.46 -0.82
C CYS A 34 9.65 -1.29 -1.88
N ALA A 35 9.87 -0.06 -2.29
CA ALA A 35 11.13 0.34 -2.92
C ALA A 35 12.21 0.52 -1.84
N GLY A 36 13.46 0.32 -2.19
CA GLY A 36 14.58 0.67 -1.31
C GLY A 36 14.53 2.16 -0.95
N ARG A 37 15.00 2.50 0.24
CA ARG A 37 15.02 3.88 0.78
C ARG A 37 13.65 4.48 1.09
N SER A 38 12.58 3.69 1.08
CA SER A 38 11.24 4.14 1.47
C SER A 38 10.95 4.09 2.98
N GLY A 39 11.96 3.83 3.81
CA GLY A 39 11.78 3.67 5.27
C GLY A 39 11.42 2.24 5.69
N SER A 40 11.60 1.27 4.81
CA SER A 40 11.27 -0.14 5.05
C SER A 40 12.05 -0.76 6.21
N THR A 41 13.25 -0.29 6.50
CA THR A 41 14.01 -0.73 7.69
C THR A 41 13.34 -0.27 8.98
N LEU A 42 12.86 0.97 9.05
CA LEU A 42 12.09 1.47 10.20
C LEU A 42 10.82 0.63 10.40
N LEU A 43 10.04 0.44 9.34
CA LEU A 43 8.82 -0.37 9.41
C LEU A 43 9.11 -1.80 9.86
N ARG A 44 10.17 -2.44 9.34
CA ARG A 44 10.62 -3.75 9.78
C ARG A 44 10.89 -3.79 11.29
N PHE A 45 11.58 -2.80 11.83
CA PHE A 45 11.88 -2.74 13.27
C PHE A 45 10.62 -2.57 14.11
N LEU A 46 9.67 -1.76 13.65
CA LEU A 46 8.38 -1.58 14.32
C LEU A 46 7.57 -2.88 14.34
N LEU A 47 7.54 -3.61 13.22
CA LEU A 47 6.89 -4.92 13.12
C LEU A 47 7.60 -5.95 14.00
N ASP A 48 8.94 -6.01 13.96
CA ASP A 48 9.72 -6.97 14.74
C ASP A 48 9.69 -6.69 16.26
N ALA A 49 9.36 -5.46 16.68
CA ALA A 49 9.15 -5.13 18.08
C ALA A 49 7.85 -5.73 18.68
N HIS A 50 6.91 -6.17 17.85
CA HIS A 50 5.68 -6.82 18.29
C HIS A 50 5.99 -8.17 18.95
N PRO A 51 5.33 -8.56 20.06
CA PRO A 51 5.61 -9.81 20.75
C PRO A 51 5.46 -11.05 19.87
N ASP A 52 4.46 -11.07 18.99
CA ASP A 52 4.13 -12.24 18.17
C ASP A 52 4.71 -12.20 16.76
N LEU A 53 5.16 -11.04 16.25
CA LEU A 53 5.67 -10.90 14.88
C LEU A 53 7.21 -11.01 14.86
N ALA A 54 7.75 -11.81 13.96
CA ALA A 54 9.18 -11.86 13.68
C ALA A 54 9.47 -11.42 12.25
N CYS A 55 10.21 -10.33 12.11
CA CYS A 55 10.57 -9.75 10.82
C CYS A 55 12.11 -9.78 10.64
N PRO A 56 12.67 -10.84 10.01
CA PRO A 56 14.11 -10.93 9.79
C PRO A 56 14.62 -9.81 8.88
N PRO A 57 15.93 -9.53 8.89
CA PRO A 57 16.57 -8.75 7.84
C PRO A 57 16.39 -9.44 6.49
N GLU A 58 16.54 -8.69 5.41
CA GLU A 58 16.27 -9.10 4.01
C GLU A 58 16.66 -10.55 3.69
N THR A 59 15.66 -11.43 3.68
CA THR A 59 15.85 -12.87 3.44
C THR A 59 15.86 -13.22 1.95
N ARG A 60 15.37 -12.31 1.11
CA ARG A 60 15.08 -12.56 -0.31
C ARG A 60 14.11 -13.74 -0.53
N LEU A 61 13.26 -14.03 0.45
CA LEU A 61 12.31 -15.14 0.38
C LEU A 61 11.41 -15.10 -0.87
N PRO A 62 10.86 -13.95 -1.32
CA PRO A 62 10.06 -13.89 -2.53
C PRO A 62 10.84 -14.30 -3.79
N TRP A 63 12.10 -13.87 -3.89
CA TRP A 63 12.99 -14.27 -4.98
C TRP A 63 13.34 -15.76 -4.91
N LEU A 64 13.64 -16.29 -3.72
CA LEU A 64 13.92 -17.72 -3.51
C LEU A 64 12.70 -18.56 -3.91
N ALA A 65 11.49 -18.16 -3.51
CA ALA A 65 10.25 -18.83 -3.90
C ALA A 65 10.13 -18.91 -5.43
N ARG A 66 10.43 -17.82 -6.13
CA ARG A 66 10.42 -17.78 -7.60
C ARG A 66 11.44 -18.75 -8.23
N GLN A 67 12.66 -18.84 -7.66
CA GLN A 67 13.68 -19.79 -8.15
C GLN A 67 13.25 -21.24 -7.92
N LEU A 68 12.75 -21.54 -6.73
CA LEU A 68 12.28 -22.89 -6.39
C LEU A 68 11.05 -23.32 -7.21
N ALA A 69 10.21 -22.38 -7.64
CA ALA A 69 9.03 -22.67 -8.46
C ALA A 69 9.41 -23.38 -9.76
N GLY A 70 10.52 -22.99 -10.39
CA GLY A 70 11.02 -23.68 -11.59
C GLY A 70 11.46 -25.13 -11.31
N ALA A 71 12.14 -25.35 -10.18
CA ALA A 71 12.56 -26.70 -9.78
C ALA A 71 11.35 -27.60 -9.46
N TRP A 72 10.39 -27.08 -8.70
CA TRP A 72 9.17 -27.82 -8.37
C TRP A 72 8.31 -28.11 -9.61
N ALA A 73 8.26 -27.19 -10.59
CA ALA A 73 7.55 -27.45 -11.84
C ALA A 73 8.13 -28.66 -12.60
N VAL A 74 9.45 -28.84 -12.58
CA VAL A 74 10.11 -30.03 -13.17
C VAL A 74 9.80 -31.30 -12.36
N ILE A 75 9.83 -31.23 -11.03
CA ILE A 75 9.55 -32.39 -10.15
C ILE A 75 8.10 -32.86 -10.29
N GLU A 76 7.17 -31.96 -10.48
CA GLU A 76 5.74 -32.24 -10.58
C GLU A 76 5.25 -32.42 -12.03
N ASP A 77 6.16 -32.55 -13.00
CA ASP A 77 5.84 -32.64 -14.44
C ASP A 77 4.87 -31.53 -14.90
N ALA A 78 4.91 -30.37 -14.24
CA ALA A 78 4.04 -29.25 -14.52
C ALA A 78 4.55 -28.44 -15.73
N PRO A 79 3.66 -27.89 -16.57
CA PRO A 79 4.11 -27.00 -17.64
C PRO A 79 4.88 -25.82 -17.05
N PRO A 80 5.98 -25.39 -17.70
CA PRO A 80 6.71 -24.21 -17.25
C PRO A 80 5.76 -23.01 -17.20
N SER A 81 5.84 -22.21 -16.13
CA SER A 81 5.07 -20.96 -16.07
C SER A 81 5.41 -20.11 -17.30
N THR A 82 4.39 -19.55 -17.94
CA THR A 82 4.52 -18.80 -19.20
C THR A 82 5.48 -17.62 -19.14
N ASP A 83 5.89 -17.20 -17.95
CA ASP A 83 6.67 -16.00 -17.69
C ASP A 83 8.17 -16.21 -17.49
N ALA A 84 8.68 -17.40 -17.77
CA ALA A 84 10.13 -17.68 -17.67
C ALA A 84 10.99 -16.78 -18.61
N LYS A 85 10.36 -16.04 -19.52
CA LYS A 85 11.03 -15.19 -20.53
C LYS A 85 11.01 -13.69 -20.23
N SER A 86 10.19 -13.19 -19.30
CA SER A 86 10.17 -11.76 -18.96
C SER A 86 11.13 -11.48 -17.81
N GLY A 87 12.29 -10.92 -18.15
CA GLY A 87 13.23 -10.40 -17.15
C GLY A 87 12.57 -9.28 -16.32
N ASN A 88 12.65 -9.38 -15.04
CA ASN A 88 12.50 -8.35 -13.98
C ASN A 88 11.33 -7.34 -14.01
N GLN A 89 10.33 -7.48 -14.90
CA GLN A 89 9.16 -6.60 -15.02
C GLN A 89 7.85 -7.41 -15.11
N GLY A 90 7.71 -8.50 -14.31
CA GLY A 90 6.49 -9.29 -14.27
C GLY A 90 5.31 -8.49 -13.67
N ASN A 91 4.15 -8.60 -14.32
CA ASN A 91 2.88 -8.22 -13.71
C ASN A 91 2.70 -9.03 -12.40
N PRO A 92 2.27 -8.44 -11.28
CA PRO A 92 1.97 -9.17 -10.03
C PRO A 92 1.02 -10.36 -10.20
N ALA A 93 0.18 -10.34 -11.26
CA ALA A 93 -0.69 -11.45 -11.63
C ALA A 93 0.01 -12.55 -12.43
N ASP A 94 1.20 -12.28 -12.97
CA ASP A 94 1.96 -13.22 -13.78
C ASP A 94 2.67 -14.24 -12.88
N GLY A 95 2.84 -15.47 -13.37
CA GLY A 95 3.55 -16.54 -12.64
C GLY A 95 2.63 -17.49 -11.89
N ALA A 96 1.43 -17.73 -12.43
CA ALA A 96 0.57 -18.79 -11.92
C ALA A 96 1.32 -20.14 -11.93
N VAL A 97 1.42 -20.75 -10.75
CA VAL A 97 1.95 -22.09 -10.57
C VAL A 97 0.81 -23.07 -10.32
N SER A 98 1.02 -24.34 -10.66
CA SER A 98 0.03 -25.38 -10.34
C SER A 98 -0.08 -25.60 -8.83
N ALA A 99 -1.21 -26.12 -8.37
CA ALA A 99 -1.41 -26.42 -6.95
C ALA A 99 -0.33 -27.37 -6.36
N PRO A 100 0.12 -28.44 -7.05
CA PRO A 100 1.23 -29.27 -6.58
C PRO A 100 2.54 -28.48 -6.42
N VAL A 101 2.86 -27.58 -7.35
CA VAL A 101 4.05 -26.72 -7.27
C VAL A 101 3.94 -25.76 -6.08
N ALA A 102 2.79 -25.11 -5.87
CA ALA A 102 2.56 -24.23 -4.72
C ALA A 102 2.73 -24.98 -3.39
N GLU A 103 2.21 -26.20 -3.29
CA GLU A 103 2.37 -27.07 -2.12
C GLU A 103 3.83 -27.49 -1.92
N GLY A 104 4.56 -27.82 -2.99
CA GLY A 104 5.98 -28.13 -2.95
C GLY A 104 6.82 -26.95 -2.42
N LEU A 105 6.48 -25.73 -2.88
CA LEU A 105 7.09 -24.49 -2.37
C LEU A 105 6.80 -24.30 -0.89
N ARG A 106 5.58 -24.50 -0.46
CA ARG A 106 5.16 -24.40 0.94
C ARG A 106 5.95 -25.37 1.82
N ARG A 107 6.02 -26.63 1.44
CA ARG A 107 6.82 -27.67 2.14
C ARG A 107 8.32 -27.30 2.23
N SER A 108 8.84 -26.55 1.28
CA SER A 108 10.25 -26.13 1.28
C SER A 108 10.49 -24.90 2.17
N LEU A 109 9.56 -23.96 2.20
CA LEU A 109 9.74 -22.63 2.80
C LEU A 109 9.20 -22.53 4.23
N ASP A 110 8.10 -23.18 4.57
CA ASP A 110 7.51 -23.15 5.90
C ASP A 110 8.48 -23.61 7.01
N PRO A 111 9.28 -24.67 6.84
CA PRO A 111 10.24 -25.08 7.87
C PRO A 111 11.32 -24.02 8.14
N MET A 112 11.71 -23.23 7.14
CA MET A 112 12.66 -22.13 7.32
C MET A 112 12.06 -21.03 8.19
N MET A 113 10.82 -20.62 7.89
CA MET A 113 10.09 -19.62 8.67
C MET A 113 9.83 -20.10 10.09
N ALA A 114 9.35 -21.33 10.26
CA ALA A 114 9.10 -21.96 11.56
C ALA A 114 10.37 -22.03 12.41
N SER A 115 11.51 -22.39 11.83
CA SER A 115 12.81 -22.43 12.53
C SER A 115 13.21 -21.02 13.02
N TYR A 116 12.94 -19.97 12.24
CA TYR A 116 13.20 -18.61 12.65
C TYR A 116 12.28 -18.18 13.78
N LEU A 117 10.98 -18.44 13.67
CA LEU A 117 9.97 -18.14 14.68
C LEU A 117 10.27 -18.81 16.03
N ALA A 118 10.57 -20.12 15.99
CA ALA A 118 10.92 -20.88 17.18
C ALA A 118 12.12 -20.29 17.94
N ARG A 119 13.17 -19.88 17.22
CA ARG A 119 14.35 -19.23 17.84
C ARG A 119 14.04 -17.86 18.45
N ARG A 120 13.01 -17.19 17.96
CA ARG A 120 12.58 -15.88 18.45
C ARG A 120 11.50 -15.95 19.51
N GLY A 121 10.89 -17.12 19.72
CA GLY A 121 9.73 -17.29 20.59
C GLY A 121 8.51 -16.50 20.07
N LYS A 122 8.39 -16.36 18.73
CA LYS A 122 7.33 -15.60 18.08
C LYS A 122 6.48 -16.50 17.18
N GLN A 123 5.29 -16.06 16.79
CA GLN A 123 4.29 -16.92 16.19
C GLN A 123 4.05 -16.63 14.71
N ARG A 124 4.26 -15.40 14.23
CA ARG A 124 3.93 -14.99 12.88
C ARG A 124 5.12 -14.40 12.15
N TYR A 125 5.35 -14.91 10.95
CA TYR A 125 6.44 -14.48 10.09
C TYR A 125 6.09 -13.23 9.30
N CYS A 126 7.02 -12.30 9.24
CA CYS A 126 6.95 -11.12 8.40
C CYS A 126 8.21 -11.03 7.54
N ASP A 127 8.08 -10.70 6.26
CA ASP A 127 9.21 -10.51 5.36
C ASP A 127 9.27 -9.08 4.83
N LYS A 128 10.47 -8.52 4.84
CA LYS A 128 10.77 -7.24 4.21
C LYS A 128 11.92 -7.43 3.23
N SER A 129 11.63 -7.91 2.04
CA SER A 129 12.59 -8.06 0.95
C SER A 129 12.25 -7.11 -0.20
N LEU A 130 13.27 -6.47 -0.76
CA LEU A 130 13.10 -5.62 -1.95
C LEU A 130 12.64 -6.48 -3.14
N GLY A 131 11.75 -5.94 -3.96
CA GLY A 131 11.20 -6.63 -5.12
C GLY A 131 10.07 -7.63 -4.81
N ALA A 132 9.62 -7.74 -3.55
CA ALA A 132 8.53 -8.63 -3.17
C ALA A 132 7.22 -8.37 -3.98
N ALA A 133 6.97 -7.12 -4.36
CA ALA A 133 5.79 -6.74 -5.14
C ALA A 133 5.69 -7.47 -6.48
N GLN A 134 6.82 -7.73 -7.13
CA GLN A 134 6.90 -8.44 -8.40
C GLN A 134 6.51 -9.93 -8.28
N HIS A 135 6.42 -10.44 -7.05
CA HIS A 135 6.10 -11.83 -6.75
C HIS A 135 4.81 -11.97 -5.92
N ALA A 136 4.03 -10.90 -5.77
CA ALA A 136 2.84 -10.90 -4.90
C ALA A 136 1.84 -12.01 -5.27
N GLY A 137 1.59 -12.23 -6.55
CA GLY A 137 0.72 -13.31 -7.02
C GLY A 137 1.21 -14.71 -6.65
N LEU A 138 2.51 -14.97 -6.83
CA LEU A 138 3.13 -16.24 -6.42
C LEU A 138 3.03 -16.43 -4.90
N LEU A 139 3.28 -15.38 -4.12
CA LEU A 139 3.20 -15.44 -2.66
C LEU A 139 1.78 -15.78 -2.19
N LEU A 140 0.74 -15.25 -2.84
CA LEU A 140 -0.65 -15.60 -2.52
C LEU A 140 -1.04 -17.01 -2.97
N GLN A 141 -0.40 -17.57 -4.00
CA GLN A 141 -0.61 -18.96 -4.37
C GLN A 141 0.03 -19.91 -3.36
N ILE A 142 1.20 -19.55 -2.83
CA ILE A 142 1.88 -20.34 -1.77
C ILE A 142 1.13 -20.16 -0.44
N TRP A 143 0.80 -18.92 -0.05
CA TRP A 143 0.13 -18.59 1.20
C TRP A 143 -1.14 -17.76 0.93
N PRO A 144 -2.30 -18.40 0.73
CA PRO A 144 -3.55 -17.69 0.39
C PRO A 144 -4.02 -16.68 1.43
N GLY A 145 -3.63 -16.86 2.69
CA GLY A 145 -3.92 -15.92 3.79
C GLY A 145 -2.92 -14.76 3.92
N ALA A 146 -1.87 -14.70 3.11
CA ALA A 146 -0.86 -13.66 3.20
C ALA A 146 -1.43 -12.25 3.08
N ARG A 147 -0.81 -11.30 3.80
CA ARG A 147 -1.15 -9.87 3.80
C ARG A 147 0.04 -9.05 3.35
N PHE A 148 -0.22 -7.96 2.65
CA PHE A 148 0.79 -7.06 2.09
C PHE A 148 0.68 -5.67 2.71
N ILE A 149 1.79 -5.12 3.18
CA ILE A 149 1.91 -3.72 3.59
C ILE A 149 2.64 -2.99 2.48
N CYS A 150 1.95 -2.12 1.74
CA CYS A 150 2.46 -1.38 0.59
C CYS A 150 3.06 -0.06 1.08
N LEU A 151 4.39 -0.03 1.25
CA LEU A 151 5.09 1.14 1.79
C LEU A 151 5.54 2.07 0.66
N TYR A 152 5.03 3.29 0.67
CA TYR A 152 5.32 4.35 -0.28
C TYR A 152 6.15 5.47 0.36
N ARG A 153 6.90 6.21 -0.46
CA ARG A 153 7.59 7.44 -0.08
C ARG A 153 7.72 8.34 -1.29
N HIS A 154 7.76 9.66 -1.04
CA HIS A 154 7.92 10.67 -2.09
C HIS A 154 9.17 10.40 -2.95
N PRO A 155 9.09 10.45 -4.31
CA PRO A 155 10.18 10.08 -5.21
C PRO A 155 11.48 10.83 -4.92
N MET A 156 11.41 12.15 -4.72
CA MET A 156 12.60 12.94 -4.49
C MET A 156 13.30 12.62 -3.16
N ASP A 157 12.55 12.22 -2.13
CA ASP A 157 13.13 11.77 -0.86
C ASP A 157 13.80 10.39 -0.99
N VAL A 158 13.25 9.50 -1.82
CA VAL A 158 13.89 8.22 -2.15
C VAL A 158 15.18 8.46 -2.92
N ILE A 159 15.17 9.36 -3.91
CA ILE A 159 16.35 9.74 -4.70
C ILE A 159 17.43 10.32 -3.79
N ALA A 160 17.10 11.30 -2.97
CA ALA A 160 18.04 11.91 -2.02
C ALA A 160 18.65 10.87 -1.08
N SER A 161 17.80 10.04 -0.49
CA SER A 161 18.24 8.96 0.41
C SER A 161 19.08 7.90 -0.31
N GLY A 162 18.82 7.63 -1.58
CA GLY A 162 19.59 6.71 -2.41
C GLY A 162 21.00 7.25 -2.68
N ILE A 163 21.12 8.51 -3.07
CA ILE A 163 22.41 9.17 -3.31
C ILE A 163 23.25 9.23 -2.03
N GLU A 164 22.59 9.48 -0.88
CA GLU A 164 23.26 9.52 0.43
C GLU A 164 23.52 8.14 1.04
N ALA A 165 22.98 7.07 0.48
CA ALA A 165 23.06 5.72 1.07
C ALA A 165 24.50 5.14 1.04
N SER A 166 25.40 5.78 0.34
CA SER A 166 26.79 5.35 0.24
C SER A 166 27.66 5.79 1.43
N PRO A 167 28.25 4.83 2.17
CA PRO A 167 29.66 4.60 1.91
C PRO A 167 29.93 3.37 1.03
N TRP A 168 28.92 2.61 0.67
CA TRP A 168 29.06 1.36 -0.09
C TRP A 168 28.81 1.51 -1.59
N GLY A 169 28.63 2.75 -2.07
CA GLY A 169 28.26 3.03 -3.45
C GLY A 169 26.80 2.75 -3.76
N LEU A 170 26.37 3.13 -4.96
CA LEU A 170 25.03 2.90 -5.47
C LEU A 170 24.78 1.43 -5.87
N THR A 171 25.78 0.56 -5.73
CA THR A 171 25.71 -0.87 -6.06
C THR A 171 24.94 -1.71 -5.05
N SER A 172 24.47 -1.11 -3.96
CA SER A 172 23.61 -1.75 -2.97
C SER A 172 22.15 -1.36 -3.20
N TYR A 173 21.22 -2.11 -2.64
CA TYR A 173 19.78 -1.82 -2.64
C TYR A 173 19.04 -2.03 -3.98
N GLY A 174 19.59 -2.77 -4.94
CA GLY A 174 18.94 -3.06 -6.21
C GLY A 174 18.99 -1.90 -7.22
N PHE A 175 19.90 -0.94 -7.05
CA PHE A 175 20.06 0.17 -7.98
C PHE A 175 20.91 -0.18 -9.21
N GLU A 176 21.71 -1.24 -9.13
CA GLU A 176 22.68 -1.63 -10.18
C GLU A 176 22.10 -1.68 -11.59
N PRO A 177 20.91 -2.26 -11.84
CA PRO A 177 20.34 -2.32 -13.19
C PRO A 177 20.01 -0.93 -13.77
N TYR A 178 19.93 0.09 -12.93
CA TYR A 178 19.55 1.46 -13.30
C TYR A 178 20.74 2.37 -13.48
N LEU A 179 21.93 1.98 -12.97
CA LEU A 179 23.18 2.75 -13.04
C LEU A 179 23.87 2.53 -14.41
N GLY A 180 23.09 2.57 -15.45
CA GLY A 180 23.61 2.46 -16.79
C GLY A 180 23.78 3.82 -17.46
N VAL A 181 24.17 3.85 -18.67
CA VAL A 181 24.53 4.98 -19.51
C VAL A 181 23.46 6.09 -19.53
N PRO A 182 23.82 7.35 -19.25
CA PRO A 182 25.14 7.80 -18.81
C PRO A 182 25.36 7.56 -17.30
N PRO A 183 26.57 7.15 -16.88
CA PRO A 183 26.86 6.79 -15.50
C PRO A 183 26.78 7.98 -14.52
N ASP A 184 26.69 9.19 -15.01
CA ASP A 184 26.78 10.43 -14.22
C ASP A 184 25.39 10.97 -13.83
N ASN A 185 24.30 10.36 -14.29
CA ASN A 185 22.95 10.84 -13.96
C ASN A 185 22.23 9.91 -12.95
N ASN A 186 22.78 9.84 -11.74
CA ASN A 186 22.22 9.03 -10.66
C ASN A 186 20.81 9.47 -10.24
N VAL A 187 20.47 10.75 -10.43
CA VAL A 187 19.12 11.27 -10.14
C VAL A 187 18.09 10.61 -11.08
N ALA A 188 18.36 10.57 -12.38
CA ALA A 188 17.50 9.90 -13.35
C ALA A 188 17.44 8.37 -13.13
N ALA A 189 18.59 7.76 -12.81
CA ALA A 189 18.66 6.33 -12.50
C ALA A 189 17.76 5.97 -11.32
N LEU A 190 17.83 6.71 -10.22
CA LEU A 190 17.03 6.48 -9.03
C LEU A 190 15.56 6.86 -9.24
N ALA A 191 15.25 7.86 -10.09
CA ALA A 191 13.89 8.17 -10.49
C ALA A 191 13.24 7.00 -11.26
N ARG A 192 13.98 6.37 -12.18
CA ARG A 192 13.54 5.17 -12.89
C ARG A 192 13.35 3.99 -11.96
N TYR A 193 14.32 3.75 -11.06
CA TYR A 193 14.19 2.73 -10.02
C TYR A 193 12.93 2.92 -9.18
N TRP A 194 12.68 4.14 -8.67
CA TRP A 194 11.49 4.44 -7.88
C TRP A 194 10.22 4.16 -8.68
N LEU A 195 10.18 4.59 -9.93
CA LEU A 195 9.04 4.41 -10.82
C LEU A 195 8.73 2.92 -11.00
N ASP A 196 9.72 2.09 -11.34
CA ASP A 196 9.52 0.67 -11.65
C ASP A 196 9.08 -0.12 -10.40
N TYR A 197 9.76 0.08 -9.27
CA TYR A 197 9.37 -0.60 -8.03
C TYR A 197 8.02 -0.15 -7.51
N THR A 198 7.75 1.15 -7.54
CA THR A 198 6.49 1.70 -7.04
C THR A 198 5.32 1.32 -7.95
N THR A 199 5.52 1.26 -9.26
CA THR A 199 4.51 0.75 -10.21
C THR A 199 4.14 -0.70 -9.88
N SER A 200 5.10 -1.56 -9.59
CA SER A 200 4.84 -2.95 -9.20
C SER A 200 4.06 -3.05 -7.88
N ILE A 201 4.33 -2.16 -6.92
CA ILE A 201 3.58 -2.13 -5.65
C ILE A 201 2.14 -1.68 -5.88
N VAL A 202 1.94 -0.63 -6.68
CA VAL A 202 0.60 -0.13 -7.04
C VAL A 202 -0.19 -1.20 -7.78
N ALA A 203 0.43 -1.89 -8.75
CA ALA A 203 -0.20 -2.98 -9.47
C ALA A 203 -0.61 -4.14 -8.54
N ALA A 204 0.25 -4.52 -7.59
CA ALA A 204 -0.09 -5.54 -6.58
C ALA A 204 -1.25 -5.08 -5.69
N GLU A 205 -1.26 -3.83 -5.25
CA GLU A 205 -2.33 -3.25 -4.43
C GLU A 205 -3.66 -3.21 -5.19
N GLU A 206 -3.65 -2.85 -6.48
CA GLU A 206 -4.85 -2.80 -7.31
C GLU A 206 -5.40 -4.20 -7.62
N HIS A 207 -4.50 -5.17 -7.85
CA HIS A 207 -4.91 -6.54 -8.17
C HIS A 207 -5.39 -7.31 -6.93
N PHE A 208 -4.74 -7.13 -5.78
CA PHE A 208 -5.01 -7.84 -4.52
C PHE A 208 -5.56 -6.91 -3.45
N THR A 209 -6.56 -6.12 -3.79
CA THR A 209 -7.11 -5.02 -3.00
C THR A 209 -7.38 -5.38 -1.53
N ASP A 210 -8.00 -6.54 -1.27
CA ASP A 210 -8.35 -6.97 0.09
C ASP A 210 -7.17 -7.54 0.89
N ARG A 211 -6.02 -7.70 0.23
CA ARG A 211 -4.79 -8.24 0.82
C ARG A 211 -3.72 -7.18 1.05
N CYS A 212 -3.95 -5.95 0.59
CA CYS A 212 -2.98 -4.86 0.61
C CYS A 212 -3.41 -3.72 1.52
N LEU A 213 -2.47 -3.18 2.29
CA LEU A 213 -2.62 -1.96 3.07
C LEU A 213 -1.60 -0.91 2.62
N PRO A 214 -2.02 0.20 2.00
CA PRO A 214 -1.12 1.30 1.69
C PRO A 214 -0.70 2.08 2.94
N VAL A 215 0.60 2.34 3.05
CA VAL A 215 1.22 3.13 4.12
C VAL A 215 2.20 4.10 3.47
N ARG A 216 2.09 5.39 3.78
CA ARG A 216 3.09 6.38 3.39
C ARG A 216 4.13 6.51 4.49
N TYR A 217 5.40 6.58 4.11
CA TYR A 217 6.48 6.84 5.05
C TYR A 217 6.27 8.13 5.85
N GLU A 218 5.77 9.16 5.18
CA GLU A 218 5.50 10.47 5.76
C GLU A 218 4.43 10.38 6.88
N ASP A 219 3.40 9.56 6.69
CA ASP A 219 2.39 9.29 7.72
C ASP A 219 2.99 8.47 8.87
N LEU A 220 3.79 7.44 8.54
CA LEU A 220 4.44 6.57 9.53
C LEU A 220 5.37 7.33 10.48
N VAL A 221 6.08 8.36 10.00
CA VAL A 221 7.01 9.13 10.86
C VAL A 221 6.35 10.32 11.54
N THR A 222 5.18 10.75 11.08
CA THR A 222 4.42 11.86 11.68
C THR A 222 3.47 11.35 12.77
N ASP A 223 2.84 10.19 12.56
CA ASP A 223 1.94 9.52 13.49
C ASP A 223 2.29 8.03 13.60
N PRO A 224 3.43 7.68 14.19
CA PRO A 224 3.90 6.29 14.22
C PRO A 224 2.99 5.35 15.02
N ASP A 225 2.42 5.80 16.12
CA ASP A 225 1.53 4.95 16.94
C ASP A 225 0.21 4.67 16.23
N GLY A 226 -0.41 5.67 15.61
CA GLY A 226 -1.64 5.51 14.83
C GLY A 226 -1.44 4.63 13.60
N GLN A 227 -0.35 4.82 12.86
CA GLN A 227 -0.07 4.00 11.67
C GLN A 227 0.23 2.54 12.03
N ILE A 228 0.97 2.30 13.10
CA ILE A 228 1.25 0.93 13.57
C ILE A 228 -0.02 0.25 14.09
N ALA A 229 -0.88 0.96 14.82
CA ALA A 229 -2.17 0.41 15.26
C ALA A 229 -3.03 -0.02 14.05
N ARG A 230 -3.13 0.83 13.02
CA ARG A 230 -3.82 0.53 11.75
C ARG A 230 -3.21 -0.68 11.02
N ILE A 231 -1.88 -0.81 11.03
CA ILE A 231 -1.19 -1.97 10.45
C ILE A 231 -1.54 -3.25 11.21
N PHE A 232 -1.49 -3.23 12.55
CA PHE A 232 -1.81 -4.40 13.36
C PHE A 232 -3.28 -4.83 13.22
N GLU A 233 -4.20 -3.88 13.18
CA GLU A 233 -5.61 -4.14 12.89
C GLU A 233 -5.77 -4.85 11.51
N PHE A 234 -5.15 -4.29 10.47
CA PHE A 234 -5.23 -4.86 9.12
C PHE A 234 -4.67 -6.28 9.06
N ILE A 235 -3.53 -6.54 9.67
CA ILE A 235 -2.94 -7.89 9.66
C ILE A 235 -3.59 -8.83 10.70
N GLY A 236 -4.51 -8.35 11.53
CA GLY A 236 -5.15 -9.13 12.58
C GLY A 236 -4.20 -9.48 13.73
N ALA A 237 -3.18 -8.65 13.99
CA ALA A 237 -2.30 -8.80 15.14
C ALA A 237 -2.92 -8.16 16.38
N THR A 238 -2.57 -8.68 17.57
CA THR A 238 -3.03 -8.11 18.83
C THR A 238 -2.55 -6.66 19.00
N PRO A 239 -3.36 -5.74 19.55
CA PRO A 239 -2.90 -4.39 19.84
C PRO A 239 -1.68 -4.41 20.77
N ALA A 240 -0.64 -3.65 20.43
CA ALA A 240 0.60 -3.58 21.18
C ALA A 240 0.98 -2.13 21.52
N PRO A 241 0.27 -1.47 22.45
CA PRO A 241 0.53 -0.07 22.81
C PRO A 241 1.97 0.11 23.32
N GLY A 242 2.55 1.28 23.01
CA GLY A 242 3.93 1.62 23.37
C GLY A 242 5.01 0.88 22.54
N ILE A 243 4.64 0.26 21.44
CA ILE A 243 5.57 -0.50 20.59
C ILE A 243 6.65 0.38 19.96
N VAL A 244 6.29 1.63 19.61
CA VAL A 244 7.23 2.60 19.03
C VAL A 244 8.39 2.86 20.02
N ALA A 245 8.08 3.06 21.28
CA ALA A 245 9.10 3.24 22.32
C ALA A 245 9.95 1.96 22.53
N ARG A 246 9.30 0.77 22.54
CA ARG A 246 10.01 -0.51 22.66
C ARG A 246 10.95 -0.80 21.48
N CYS A 247 10.60 -0.39 20.29
CA CYS A 247 11.42 -0.56 19.09
C CYS A 247 12.84 0.03 19.25
N PHE A 248 12.99 1.10 20.04
CA PHE A 248 14.27 1.77 20.29
C PHE A 248 14.85 1.47 21.66
N GLY A 249 14.16 0.64 22.46
CA GLY A 249 14.58 0.24 23.79
C GLY A 249 15.77 -0.73 23.81
N PRO A 250 16.43 -0.92 24.97
CA PRO A 250 17.44 -1.95 25.14
C PRO A 250 16.81 -3.34 24.96
N GLY A 251 17.49 -4.23 24.23
CA GLY A 251 17.05 -5.61 24.01
C GLY A 251 16.40 -5.85 22.64
N HIS A 252 15.98 -4.82 21.91
CA HIS A 252 15.55 -5.01 20.53
C HIS A 252 16.76 -5.18 19.61
N GLN A 253 16.81 -6.27 18.86
CA GLN A 253 17.92 -6.54 17.94
C GLN A 253 17.86 -5.61 16.73
N ARG A 254 18.83 -4.71 16.64
CA ARG A 254 18.93 -3.73 15.55
C ARG A 254 19.88 -4.15 14.42
N PHE A 255 20.60 -5.27 14.58
CA PHE A 255 21.62 -5.74 13.65
C PHE A 255 21.02 -6.52 12.48
N GLY A 256 21.70 -6.46 11.36
CA GLY A 256 21.36 -7.17 10.14
C GLY A 256 21.44 -6.27 8.90
N PRO A 257 21.32 -6.83 7.69
CA PRO A 257 21.25 -6.07 6.45
C PRO A 257 20.13 -5.03 6.49
N GLY A 258 20.41 -3.82 6.06
CA GLY A 258 19.45 -2.72 6.04
C GLY A 258 20.13 -1.36 6.12
N ASP A 259 19.36 -0.33 6.48
CA ASP A 259 19.91 1.02 6.63
C ASP A 259 20.73 1.14 7.92
N TYR A 260 22.04 1.33 7.80
CA TYR A 260 22.93 1.50 8.94
C TYR A 260 22.57 2.70 9.84
N LYS A 261 21.88 3.71 9.29
CA LYS A 261 21.43 4.90 10.04
C LYS A 261 20.52 4.53 11.21
N ILE A 262 19.78 3.42 11.10
CA ILE A 262 18.88 2.96 12.17
C ILE A 262 19.65 2.57 13.44
N TRP A 263 20.91 2.13 13.34
CA TRP A 263 21.69 1.70 14.48
C TRP A 263 21.96 2.84 15.48
N ASN A 264 22.03 4.06 14.96
CA ASN A 264 22.25 5.27 15.75
C ASN A 264 20.97 6.07 16.00
N THR A 265 19.80 5.49 15.66
CA THR A 265 18.50 6.14 15.83
C THR A 265 17.88 5.72 17.17
N SER A 266 17.47 6.69 17.99
CA SER A 266 16.85 6.48 19.29
C SER A 266 15.34 6.66 19.33
N GLY A 267 14.74 7.01 18.18
CA GLY A 267 13.30 7.24 18.04
C GLY A 267 12.89 7.45 16.59
N VAL A 268 11.59 7.43 16.33
CA VAL A 268 11.05 7.81 15.02
C VAL A 268 11.22 9.31 14.83
N ARG A 269 11.71 9.73 13.65
CA ARG A 269 11.99 11.12 13.33
C ARG A 269 11.47 11.47 11.95
N ALA A 270 10.82 12.63 11.85
CA ALA A 270 10.26 13.15 10.59
C ALA A 270 11.25 14.03 9.81
N ASP A 271 12.48 14.25 10.31
CA ASP A 271 13.50 15.13 9.72
C ASP A 271 13.98 14.68 8.32
N SER A 272 13.69 13.44 7.94
CA SER A 272 13.97 12.93 6.60
C SER A 272 12.87 13.20 5.57
N VAL A 273 11.72 13.75 5.99
CA VAL A 273 10.64 14.18 5.08
C VAL A 273 11.04 15.50 4.41
N GLY A 274 10.96 15.52 3.08
CA GLY A 274 11.31 16.68 2.27
C GLY A 274 12.82 16.90 2.10
N ARG A 275 13.67 15.95 2.43
CA ARG A 275 15.13 16.04 2.15
C ARG A 275 15.42 16.11 0.66
N GLY A 276 14.58 15.52 -0.15
CA GLY A 276 14.65 15.56 -1.60
C GLY A 276 14.38 16.95 -2.20
N TRP A 277 13.95 17.92 -1.39
CA TRP A 277 13.72 19.29 -1.88
C TRP A 277 14.96 19.90 -2.54
N THR A 278 16.14 19.56 -2.08
CA THR A 278 17.41 20.06 -2.63
C THR A 278 17.92 19.28 -3.85
N MET A 279 17.25 18.19 -4.24
CA MET A 279 17.65 17.39 -5.39
C MET A 279 17.30 18.11 -6.70
N PRO A 280 18.22 18.13 -7.68
CA PRO A 280 18.01 18.86 -8.92
C PRO A 280 17.02 18.11 -9.83
N ALA A 281 15.76 18.52 -9.80
CA ALA A 281 14.69 17.93 -10.63
C ALA A 281 14.99 18.00 -12.12
N GLY A 282 15.67 19.04 -12.58
CA GLY A 282 16.06 19.20 -14.00
C GLY A 282 17.03 18.13 -14.53
N LYS A 283 17.61 17.29 -13.65
CA LYS A 283 18.36 16.09 -14.06
C LYS A 283 17.48 14.92 -14.45
N ILE A 284 16.18 14.95 -14.15
CA ILE A 284 15.23 13.91 -14.57
C ILE A 284 14.74 14.28 -15.97
N PRO A 285 14.97 13.44 -17.00
CA PRO A 285 14.46 13.69 -18.35
C PRO A 285 12.93 13.89 -18.35
N ALA A 286 12.43 14.86 -19.12
CA ALA A 286 11.03 15.24 -19.11
C ALA A 286 10.03 14.08 -19.30
N PRO A 287 10.24 13.08 -20.20
CA PRO A 287 9.34 11.93 -20.30
C PRO A 287 9.32 11.07 -19.03
N LEU A 288 10.47 10.90 -18.37
CA LEU A 288 10.57 10.17 -17.11
C LEU A 288 9.89 10.94 -15.97
N LEU A 289 10.13 12.25 -15.90
CA LEU A 289 9.52 13.13 -14.90
C LEU A 289 7.98 13.15 -15.03
N GLY A 290 7.46 13.13 -16.26
CA GLY A 290 6.02 13.00 -16.51
C GLY A 290 5.44 11.75 -15.83
N ARG A 291 6.03 10.58 -16.09
CA ARG A 291 5.61 9.31 -15.50
C ARG A 291 5.78 9.27 -13.97
N VAL A 292 6.86 9.85 -13.45
CA VAL A 292 7.07 9.98 -12.00
C VAL A 292 5.95 10.82 -11.37
N ASN A 293 5.57 11.93 -11.99
CA ASN A 293 4.50 12.79 -11.53
C ASN A 293 3.12 12.15 -11.61
N GLU A 294 2.83 11.40 -12.69
CA GLU A 294 1.59 10.62 -12.79
C GLU A 294 1.45 9.65 -11.62
N LEU A 295 2.53 8.92 -11.31
CA LEU A 295 2.51 7.98 -10.18
C LEU A 295 2.51 8.69 -8.81
N ALA A 296 3.18 9.83 -8.69
CA ALA A 296 3.12 10.67 -7.48
C ALA A 296 1.69 11.16 -7.21
N ASP A 297 0.95 11.59 -8.24
CA ASP A 297 -0.47 11.94 -8.12
C ASP A 297 -1.32 10.76 -7.64
N VAL A 298 -1.08 9.56 -8.21
CA VAL A 298 -1.75 8.31 -7.78
C VAL A 298 -1.57 8.11 -6.27
N LEU A 299 -0.39 8.38 -5.76
CA LEU A 299 -0.03 8.18 -4.36
C LEU A 299 -0.40 9.37 -3.46
N GLY A 300 -0.95 10.46 -4.04
CA GLY A 300 -1.31 11.66 -3.30
C GLY A 300 -0.11 12.46 -2.82
N TYR A 301 0.96 12.50 -3.60
CA TYR A 301 2.13 13.35 -3.38
C TYR A 301 2.07 14.61 -4.25
N ILE A 302 2.73 15.66 -3.78
CA ILE A 302 2.94 16.86 -4.60
C ILE A 302 3.83 16.53 -5.82
N ARG A 303 3.56 17.20 -6.93
CA ARG A 303 4.33 17.02 -8.17
C ARG A 303 5.72 17.66 -8.07
N VAL A 304 6.66 17.06 -8.77
CA VAL A 304 7.99 17.61 -8.99
C VAL A 304 7.93 18.48 -10.24
N GLY A 305 7.97 19.81 -10.08
CA GLY A 305 7.90 20.77 -11.18
C GLY A 305 9.16 21.63 -11.28
N ASP A 306 9.11 22.63 -12.18
CA ASP A 306 10.23 23.56 -12.43
C ASP A 306 10.62 24.38 -11.19
N GLN A 307 9.68 24.56 -10.26
CA GLN A 307 9.89 25.26 -9.00
C GLN A 307 10.48 24.37 -7.89
N TRP A 308 10.73 23.09 -8.19
CA TRP A 308 11.31 22.18 -7.21
C TRP A 308 12.71 22.64 -6.81
N GLY A 309 12.94 22.77 -5.49
CA GLY A 309 14.19 23.26 -4.95
C GLY A 309 14.32 24.80 -4.93
N THR A 310 13.31 25.52 -5.41
CA THR A 310 13.28 26.98 -5.34
C THR A 310 12.35 27.46 -4.21
N GLY A 311 12.74 28.52 -3.50
CA GLY A 311 11.95 29.04 -2.39
C GLY A 311 11.96 28.17 -1.13
N ALA A 312 10.94 28.34 -0.31
CA ALA A 312 10.81 27.61 0.95
C ALA A 312 10.38 26.16 0.69
N LYS A 313 11.02 25.22 1.41
CA LYS A 313 10.60 23.82 1.39
C LYS A 313 9.14 23.68 1.82
N PRO A 314 8.30 22.92 1.10
CA PRO A 314 6.94 22.63 1.53
C PRO A 314 6.93 22.02 2.94
N ALA A 315 5.99 22.41 3.76
CA ALA A 315 5.82 21.84 5.09
C ALA A 315 5.37 20.37 5.03
N ASP A 316 4.71 19.98 3.93
CA ASP A 316 4.23 18.64 3.66
C ASP A 316 4.44 18.29 2.18
N LEU A 317 4.87 17.05 1.92
CA LEU A 317 5.02 16.52 0.55
C LEU A 317 3.76 15.78 0.08
N ARG A 318 2.78 15.63 0.94
CA ARG A 318 1.48 15.07 0.60
C ARG A 318 0.60 16.18 0.02
N LEU A 319 -0.21 15.86 -0.95
CA LEU A 319 -1.28 16.76 -1.36
C LEU A 319 -2.17 17.00 -0.13
N ARG A 320 -2.24 18.26 0.32
CA ARG A 320 -3.20 18.63 1.35
C ARG A 320 -4.58 18.40 0.76
N ARG A 321 -5.29 17.46 1.36
CA ARG A 321 -6.71 17.29 1.15
C ARG A 321 -7.34 18.10 2.27
N ASP A 322 -7.90 19.22 1.93
CA ASP A 322 -8.65 20.02 2.90
C ASP A 322 -9.65 19.11 3.60
N GLY A 323 -9.69 19.19 4.92
CA GLY A 323 -10.62 18.40 5.72
C GLY A 323 -12.06 18.68 5.27
N PRO A 324 -13.03 17.81 5.61
CA PRO A 324 -14.43 18.19 5.46
C PRO A 324 -14.61 19.53 6.18
N PRO A 325 -15.41 20.46 5.62
CA PRO A 325 -15.74 21.67 6.34
C PRO A 325 -16.22 21.25 7.73
N ALA A 326 -15.65 21.83 8.77
CA ALA A 326 -16.09 21.59 10.14
C ALA A 326 -17.62 21.71 10.13
N ALA A 327 -18.33 20.77 10.75
CA ALA A 327 -19.77 20.81 10.88
C ALA A 327 -20.14 22.12 11.60
N GLY A 328 -20.29 23.17 10.82
CA GLY A 328 -20.69 24.49 11.25
C GLY A 328 -22.21 24.57 11.13
N GLY A 329 -22.82 24.90 12.24
CA GLY A 329 -24.15 25.39 12.50
C GLY A 329 -25.23 25.18 11.47
N ALA A 330 -26.34 24.58 11.93
CA ALA A 330 -27.58 24.48 11.22
C ALA A 330 -27.94 25.80 10.49
N ALA A 331 -27.93 25.73 9.16
CA ALA A 331 -28.54 26.73 8.31
C ALA A 331 -29.74 26.08 7.59
N ASP A 332 -30.79 26.84 7.52
CA ASP A 332 -32.14 26.52 7.08
C ASP A 332 -32.25 25.63 5.85
N GLY A 333 -33.35 24.85 5.83
CA GLY A 333 -33.67 23.79 4.90
C GLY A 333 -33.56 24.10 3.41
N PRO A 334 -33.54 23.04 2.58
CA PRO A 334 -33.15 23.12 1.17
C PRO A 334 -34.24 23.80 0.35
N SER A 335 -33.96 24.96 -0.20
CA SER A 335 -34.69 25.47 -1.32
C SER A 335 -34.30 24.65 -2.56
N GLY A 336 -35.25 23.79 -3.00
CA GLY A 336 -35.09 23.01 -4.23
C GLY A 336 -34.90 23.91 -5.44
N ARG A 337 -33.65 24.11 -5.85
CA ARG A 337 -33.30 24.58 -7.18
C ARG A 337 -32.76 23.39 -7.96
N THR A 338 -33.51 22.98 -8.98
CA THR A 338 -32.99 22.12 -10.05
C THR A 338 -31.77 22.81 -10.62
N PRO A 339 -30.60 22.20 -10.64
CA PRO A 339 -29.39 22.90 -10.99
C PRO A 339 -29.37 23.28 -12.46
N ALA A 340 -29.08 24.52 -12.74
CA ALA A 340 -28.49 24.94 -13.97
C ALA A 340 -27.27 24.05 -14.24
N THR A 341 -27.15 23.51 -15.43
CA THR A 341 -26.08 22.71 -16.06
C THR A 341 -24.88 22.42 -15.16
N LEU A 342 -24.64 21.14 -14.83
CA LEU A 342 -23.42 20.70 -14.15
C LEU A 342 -22.17 21.20 -14.91
N PRO A 343 -21.11 21.57 -14.20
CA PRO A 343 -19.86 21.97 -14.85
C PRO A 343 -19.26 20.79 -15.64
N PRO A 344 -18.53 21.05 -16.73
CA PRO A 344 -18.00 20.00 -17.63
C PRO A 344 -17.24 18.90 -16.90
N TRP A 345 -16.52 19.22 -15.83
CA TRP A 345 -15.75 18.24 -15.04
C TRP A 345 -16.64 17.27 -14.25
N ALA A 346 -17.89 17.65 -13.97
CA ALA A 346 -18.84 16.82 -13.19
C ALA A 346 -19.74 15.94 -14.08
N VAL A 347 -19.77 16.20 -15.39
CA VAL A 347 -20.67 15.49 -16.34
C VAL A 347 -20.38 14.00 -16.37
N ALA A 348 -19.11 13.59 -16.42
CA ALA A 348 -18.74 12.17 -16.46
C ALA A 348 -19.16 11.42 -15.17
N VAL A 349 -19.11 12.08 -14.02
CA VAL A 349 -19.60 11.51 -12.76
C VAL A 349 -21.12 11.36 -12.81
N ASP A 350 -21.83 12.40 -13.27
CA ASP A 350 -23.30 12.38 -13.38
C ASP A 350 -23.80 11.27 -14.31
N GLU A 351 -23.21 11.15 -15.49
CA GLU A 351 -23.54 10.07 -16.44
C GLU A 351 -23.33 8.69 -15.84
N ARG A 352 -22.22 8.47 -15.13
CA ARG A 352 -21.91 7.19 -14.51
C ARG A 352 -22.88 6.87 -13.37
N VAL A 353 -23.18 7.84 -12.51
CA VAL A 353 -24.13 7.71 -11.41
C VAL A 353 -25.52 7.36 -11.94
N ARG A 354 -26.03 8.10 -12.93
CA ARG A 354 -27.36 7.84 -13.52
C ARG A 354 -27.43 6.49 -14.23
N ALA A 355 -26.38 6.11 -14.97
CA ALA A 355 -26.29 4.79 -15.60
C ALA A 355 -26.24 3.66 -14.56
N GLY A 356 -25.59 3.88 -13.43
CA GLY A 356 -25.56 2.95 -12.30
C GLY A 356 -26.96 2.79 -11.67
N MET A 357 -27.59 3.91 -11.34
CA MET A 357 -28.92 3.93 -10.73
C MET A 357 -29.98 3.29 -11.63
N ALA A 358 -29.88 3.43 -12.93
CA ALA A 358 -30.77 2.75 -13.89
C ALA A 358 -30.65 1.21 -13.87
N ARG A 359 -29.58 0.66 -13.32
CA ARG A 359 -29.35 -0.79 -13.17
C ARG A 359 -29.73 -1.32 -11.79
N VAL A 360 -30.10 -0.44 -10.84
CA VAL A 360 -30.57 -0.86 -9.52
C VAL A 360 -31.87 -1.63 -9.65
N GLY A 361 -31.94 -2.85 -9.16
CA GLY A 361 -33.08 -3.72 -9.24
C GLY A 361 -32.87 -5.00 -8.42
N GLU A 362 -33.73 -6.03 -8.64
CA GLU A 362 -33.67 -7.28 -7.85
C GLU A 362 -32.30 -7.97 -7.80
N GLN A 363 -31.52 -7.91 -8.88
CA GLN A 363 -30.19 -8.52 -8.90
C GLN A 363 -29.23 -7.78 -7.98
N PHE A 364 -29.29 -6.46 -7.93
CA PHE A 364 -28.50 -5.64 -7.00
C PHE A 364 -28.90 -5.92 -5.56
N GLY A 365 -30.22 -5.97 -5.27
CA GLY A 365 -30.74 -6.34 -3.95
C GLY A 365 -30.29 -7.74 -3.48
N ARG A 366 -30.28 -8.73 -4.38
CA ARG A 366 -29.77 -10.08 -4.07
C ARG A 366 -28.26 -10.09 -3.77
N ALA A 367 -27.48 -9.27 -4.46
CA ALA A 367 -26.03 -9.21 -4.27
C ALA A 367 -25.63 -8.47 -2.99
N HIS A 368 -26.38 -7.44 -2.58
CA HIS A 368 -25.97 -6.50 -1.53
C HIS A 368 -26.90 -6.45 -0.30
N GLY A 369 -28.00 -7.22 -0.29
CA GLY A 369 -28.88 -7.37 0.87
C GLY A 369 -29.48 -6.04 1.35
N SER A 370 -29.44 -5.77 2.66
CA SER A 370 -30.01 -4.56 3.26
C SER A 370 -29.38 -3.24 2.75
N ARG A 371 -28.20 -3.31 2.15
CA ARG A 371 -27.52 -2.12 1.60
C ARG A 371 -28.14 -1.59 0.32
N ALA A 372 -28.97 -2.40 -0.36
CA ALA A 372 -29.75 -1.97 -1.50
C ALA A 372 -30.87 -0.97 -1.12
N SER A 373 -31.12 -0.74 0.17
CA SER A 373 -32.10 0.22 0.68
C SER A 373 -31.50 1.45 1.34
N GLU A 374 -30.16 1.57 1.35
CA GLU A 374 -29.47 2.71 1.94
C GLU A 374 -29.48 3.94 1.00
N SER A 375 -29.33 5.12 1.58
CA SER A 375 -29.07 6.36 0.84
C SER A 375 -27.60 6.72 0.89
N VAL A 376 -27.06 7.17 -0.24
CA VAL A 376 -25.62 7.47 -0.41
C VAL A 376 -25.45 8.89 -0.88
N LEU A 377 -24.54 9.63 -0.24
CA LEU A 377 -24.10 10.94 -0.71
C LEU A 377 -22.69 10.83 -1.30
N LEU A 378 -22.58 11.09 -2.59
CA LEU A 378 -21.27 11.31 -3.24
C LEU A 378 -20.98 12.80 -3.25
N PHE A 379 -19.89 13.19 -2.64
CA PHE A 379 -19.45 14.58 -2.62
C PHE A 379 -18.11 14.70 -3.34
N VAL A 380 -18.06 15.57 -4.33
CA VAL A 380 -16.88 15.76 -5.19
C VAL A 380 -16.38 17.17 -5.04
N ASN A 381 -15.21 17.31 -4.41
CA ASN A 381 -14.55 18.60 -4.28
C ASN A 381 -14.13 19.13 -5.65
N ALA A 382 -14.47 20.36 -5.92
CA ALA A 382 -14.15 21.03 -7.17
C ALA A 382 -12.65 21.05 -7.45
N PRO A 383 -12.24 21.02 -8.74
CA PRO A 383 -10.87 21.34 -9.11
C PRO A 383 -10.51 22.78 -8.72
N ALA A 384 -9.22 23.07 -8.53
CA ALA A 384 -8.73 24.40 -8.12
C ALA A 384 -9.12 25.56 -9.05
N TRP A 385 -9.60 25.26 -10.26
CA TRP A 385 -10.07 26.24 -11.25
C TRP A 385 -11.59 26.40 -11.28
N SER A 386 -12.33 25.77 -10.38
CA SER A 386 -13.80 25.83 -10.29
C SER A 386 -14.24 26.26 -8.90
N ASP A 387 -15.29 27.10 -8.85
CA ASP A 387 -15.73 27.76 -7.62
C ASP A 387 -16.77 26.99 -6.81
N ALA A 388 -17.24 25.82 -7.29
CA ALA A 388 -18.28 25.09 -6.62
C ALA A 388 -18.06 23.57 -6.66
N ASP A 389 -18.12 22.94 -5.49
CA ASP A 389 -18.18 21.50 -5.33
C ASP A 389 -19.50 20.96 -5.92
N ALA A 390 -19.50 19.67 -6.25
CA ALA A 390 -20.70 18.99 -6.73
C ALA A 390 -21.05 17.79 -5.84
N TRP A 391 -22.34 17.48 -5.74
CA TRP A 391 -22.79 16.34 -4.97
C TRP A 391 -23.91 15.58 -5.72
N TRP A 392 -23.97 14.26 -5.44
CA TRP A 392 -25.04 13.36 -5.87
C TRP A 392 -25.55 12.60 -4.66
N ARG A 393 -26.88 12.65 -4.46
CA ARG A 393 -27.55 11.81 -3.47
C ARG A 393 -28.28 10.69 -4.22
N LEU A 394 -27.93 9.46 -3.87
CA LEU A 394 -28.48 8.23 -4.40
C LEU A 394 -29.40 7.62 -3.36
N ASP A 395 -30.64 7.42 -3.68
CA ASP A 395 -31.57 6.61 -2.91
C ASP A 395 -31.70 5.26 -3.59
N LEU A 396 -31.02 4.26 -3.01
CA LEU A 396 -30.95 2.93 -3.62
C LEU A 396 -32.29 2.18 -3.52
N ALA A 397 -33.10 2.46 -2.51
CA ALA A 397 -34.41 1.88 -2.36
C ALA A 397 -35.42 2.42 -3.39
N ALA A 398 -35.42 3.73 -3.58
CA ALA A 398 -36.31 4.39 -4.53
C ALA A 398 -35.76 4.34 -5.98
N GLY A 399 -34.50 3.99 -6.18
CA GLY A 399 -33.84 4.04 -7.49
C GLY A 399 -33.68 5.46 -8.03
N THR A 400 -33.64 6.48 -7.16
CA THR A 400 -33.63 7.90 -7.56
C THR A 400 -32.26 8.54 -7.27
N VAL A 401 -31.91 9.56 -8.07
CA VAL A 401 -30.74 10.36 -7.88
C VAL A 401 -31.09 11.84 -7.96
N SER A 402 -30.59 12.62 -7.00
CA SER A 402 -30.56 14.08 -7.06
C SER A 402 -29.11 14.57 -7.08
N ALA A 403 -28.86 15.69 -7.73
CA ALA A 403 -27.54 16.28 -7.82
C ALA A 403 -27.63 17.79 -7.62
N GLY A 404 -26.55 18.40 -7.18
CA GLY A 404 -26.46 19.85 -6.97
C GLY A 404 -25.03 20.33 -6.89
N LEU A 405 -24.88 21.66 -6.78
CA LEU A 405 -23.61 22.35 -6.58
C LEU A 405 -23.58 23.01 -5.20
N GLY A 406 -22.38 23.16 -4.63
CA GLY A 406 -22.18 23.75 -3.32
C GLY A 406 -22.43 22.76 -2.17
N GLU A 407 -22.94 23.26 -1.06
CA GLU A 407 -23.16 22.45 0.13
C GLU A 407 -24.27 21.39 -0.08
N ALA A 408 -23.95 20.14 0.23
CA ALA A 408 -24.94 19.07 0.25
C ALA A 408 -25.63 18.99 1.60
N GLY A 409 -26.96 18.81 1.59
CA GLY A 409 -27.69 18.51 2.83
C GLY A 409 -27.21 17.17 3.43
N ALA A 410 -26.98 17.14 4.73
CA ALA A 410 -26.33 16.05 5.45
C ALA A 410 -27.19 14.78 5.68
N ASP A 411 -28.25 14.55 4.91
CA ASP A 411 -29.25 13.52 5.20
C ASP A 411 -29.10 12.27 4.30
N ALA A 412 -27.98 11.57 4.42
CA ALA A 412 -27.75 10.26 3.80
C ALA A 412 -27.26 9.25 4.85
N ASP A 413 -27.49 7.95 4.64
CA ASP A 413 -27.05 6.92 5.58
C ASP A 413 -25.52 6.87 5.67
N TRP A 414 -24.85 7.13 4.56
CA TRP A 414 -23.42 7.29 4.51
C TRP A 414 -22.98 8.18 3.34
N SER A 415 -21.76 8.67 3.40
CA SER A 415 -21.21 9.54 2.36
C SER A 415 -19.81 9.10 1.94
N LEU A 416 -19.46 9.44 0.70
CA LEU A 416 -18.13 9.27 0.14
C LEU A 416 -17.68 10.58 -0.51
N THR A 417 -16.63 11.17 0.02
CA THR A 417 -16.08 12.46 -0.43
C THR A 417 -14.73 12.26 -1.12
N GLY A 418 -14.53 12.86 -2.28
CA GLY A 418 -13.26 12.82 -3.00
C GLY A 418 -13.06 14.03 -3.91
N SER A 419 -11.81 14.25 -4.35
CA SER A 419 -11.53 15.30 -5.33
C SER A 419 -12.03 14.92 -6.72
N ALA A 420 -12.32 15.93 -7.57
CA ALA A 420 -12.64 15.69 -9.00
C ALA A 420 -11.58 14.84 -9.69
N GLN A 421 -10.29 15.07 -9.41
CA GLN A 421 -9.21 14.29 -9.98
C GLN A 421 -9.24 12.81 -9.54
N ALA A 422 -9.60 12.52 -8.28
CA ALA A 422 -9.77 11.14 -7.82
C ALA A 422 -10.90 10.45 -8.59
N TRP A 423 -12.01 11.13 -8.78
CA TRP A 423 -13.14 10.61 -9.55
C TRP A 423 -12.82 10.44 -11.03
N ASP A 424 -12.14 11.39 -11.67
CA ASP A 424 -11.69 11.26 -13.07
C ASP A 424 -10.87 9.99 -13.29
N ARG A 425 -9.94 9.70 -12.38
CA ARG A 425 -9.11 8.48 -12.45
C ARG A 425 -9.92 7.20 -12.25
N LEU A 426 -10.88 7.21 -11.35
CA LEU A 426 -11.80 6.08 -11.13
C LEU A 426 -12.63 5.81 -12.39
N LEU A 427 -13.19 6.85 -12.99
CA LEU A 427 -14.04 6.75 -14.17
C LEU A 427 -13.25 6.35 -15.42
N ALA A 428 -12.00 6.79 -15.52
CA ALA A 428 -11.08 6.39 -16.60
C ALA A 428 -10.51 4.96 -16.42
N GLY A 429 -10.85 4.26 -15.33
CA GLY A 429 -10.30 2.95 -15.01
C GLY A 429 -8.81 2.97 -14.63
N GLN A 430 -8.30 4.12 -14.22
CA GLN A 430 -6.91 4.32 -13.78
C GLN A 430 -6.73 4.13 -12.27
N ALA A 431 -7.80 3.91 -11.55
CA ALA A 431 -7.82 3.61 -10.12
C ALA A 431 -8.97 2.68 -9.77
N ASN A 432 -8.82 1.93 -8.69
CA ASN A 432 -9.86 1.09 -8.10
C ASN A 432 -10.50 1.84 -6.92
N LEU A 433 -11.83 1.78 -6.79
CA LEU A 433 -12.56 2.51 -5.74
C LEU A 433 -12.12 2.09 -4.32
N GLY A 434 -11.95 0.79 -4.07
CA GLY A 434 -11.50 0.28 -2.79
C GLY A 434 -10.06 0.70 -2.46
N VAL A 435 -9.18 0.75 -3.46
CA VAL A 435 -7.80 1.25 -3.32
C VAL A 435 -7.81 2.75 -3.03
N ALA A 436 -8.58 3.55 -3.79
CA ALA A 436 -8.70 4.99 -3.58
C ALA A 436 -9.24 5.31 -2.17
N PHE A 437 -10.20 4.53 -1.69
CA PHE A 437 -10.72 4.64 -0.33
C PHE A 437 -9.62 4.35 0.71
N ARG A 438 -8.92 3.22 0.61
CA ARG A 438 -7.86 2.84 1.56
C ARG A 438 -6.66 3.80 1.53
N ARG A 439 -6.34 4.38 0.40
CA ARG A 439 -5.34 5.46 0.28
C ARG A 439 -5.80 6.77 0.90
N GLY A 440 -7.10 6.88 1.22
CA GLY A 440 -7.70 8.13 1.66
C GLY A 440 -7.90 9.15 0.53
N ASP A 441 -7.90 8.70 -0.74
CA ASP A 441 -8.29 9.51 -1.89
C ASP A 441 -9.78 9.83 -1.85
N LEU A 442 -10.52 8.90 -1.25
CA LEU A 442 -11.91 9.03 -0.90
C LEU A 442 -12.08 8.91 0.61
N ARG A 443 -12.94 9.73 1.19
CA ARG A 443 -13.30 9.69 2.61
C ARG A 443 -14.71 9.17 2.78
N TYR A 444 -14.86 8.22 3.68
CA TYR A 444 -16.12 7.67 4.07
C TYR A 444 -16.61 8.30 5.38
N ALA A 445 -17.90 8.56 5.48
CA ALA A 445 -18.55 8.94 6.74
C ALA A 445 -19.93 8.27 6.86
N ASP A 446 -20.25 7.79 8.06
CA ASP A 446 -21.54 7.14 8.39
C ASP A 446 -22.41 8.10 9.20
N LYS A 447 -23.75 8.01 9.05
CA LYS A 447 -24.71 8.80 9.83
C LYS A 447 -24.70 8.28 11.28
N GLY A 448 -24.06 9.00 12.18
CA GLY A 448 -24.09 8.71 13.62
C GLY A 448 -22.79 8.20 14.23
N ASP A 449 -21.72 8.07 13.48
CA ASP A 449 -20.46 7.57 14.05
C ASP A 449 -19.25 8.43 13.64
N ALA A 450 -18.85 9.31 14.53
CA ALA A 450 -17.66 10.14 14.38
C ALA A 450 -16.35 9.37 14.69
N GLY A 451 -16.40 8.03 14.82
CA GLY A 451 -15.24 7.25 15.26
C GLY A 451 -15.24 5.75 15.03
N ALA A 452 -16.27 5.17 14.39
CA ALA A 452 -16.30 3.71 14.21
C ALA A 452 -15.51 3.23 13.00
N GLY A 453 -14.72 2.21 13.24
CA GLY A 453 -13.78 1.62 12.31
C GLY A 453 -14.40 1.01 11.05
N SER A 454 -13.54 0.78 10.09
CA SER A 454 -13.74 0.44 8.68
C SER A 454 -14.58 -0.80 8.32
N MET A 455 -15.04 -1.62 9.25
CA MET A 455 -15.69 -2.91 8.93
C MET A 455 -17.01 -2.82 8.14
N GLY A 456 -17.72 -1.69 8.22
CA GLY A 456 -18.92 -1.42 7.41
C GLY A 456 -18.60 -0.77 6.04
N ALA A 457 -17.50 -0.03 5.97
CA ALA A 457 -17.13 0.77 4.81
C ALA A 457 -16.76 -0.08 3.58
N ASP A 458 -15.97 -1.15 3.75
CA ASP A 458 -15.49 -1.97 2.62
C ASP A 458 -16.64 -2.60 1.81
N SER A 459 -17.69 -3.06 2.47
CA SER A 459 -18.82 -3.66 1.79
C SER A 459 -19.73 -2.64 1.11
N ARG A 460 -19.82 -1.41 1.65
CA ARG A 460 -20.55 -0.29 1.02
C ARG A 460 -19.78 0.25 -0.17
N VAL A 461 -18.46 0.36 -0.06
CA VAL A 461 -17.56 0.70 -1.17
C VAL A 461 -17.61 -0.35 -2.28
N ALA A 462 -17.71 -1.65 -1.94
CA ALA A 462 -17.92 -2.71 -2.93
C ALA A 462 -19.25 -2.59 -3.65
N ALA A 463 -20.35 -2.33 -2.91
CA ALA A 463 -21.68 -2.11 -3.50
C ALA A 463 -21.68 -0.90 -4.45
N LEU A 464 -21.03 0.20 -4.07
CA LEU A 464 -20.91 1.38 -4.92
C LEU A 464 -20.05 1.10 -6.15
N THR A 465 -18.99 0.29 -6.03
CA THR A 465 -18.15 -0.14 -7.16
C THR A 465 -19.01 -0.86 -8.21
N ASP A 466 -19.86 -1.79 -7.78
CA ASP A 466 -20.76 -2.52 -8.67
C ASP A 466 -21.82 -1.60 -9.27
N LEU A 467 -22.40 -0.72 -8.46
CA LEU A 467 -23.40 0.25 -8.89
C LEU A 467 -22.87 1.14 -10.02
N LEU A 468 -21.72 1.74 -9.80
CA LEU A 468 -21.11 2.67 -10.78
C LEU A 468 -20.46 1.94 -11.97
N GLY A 469 -20.40 0.60 -11.96
CA GLY A 469 -19.73 -0.18 -12.99
C GLY A 469 -18.25 0.13 -13.10
N LEU A 470 -17.62 0.43 -11.96
CA LEU A 470 -16.18 0.69 -11.90
C LEU A 470 -15.41 -0.62 -11.91
N ALA A 471 -14.20 -0.59 -12.46
CA ALA A 471 -13.33 -1.75 -12.41
C ALA A 471 -12.96 -2.06 -10.95
N ARG A 472 -13.06 -3.34 -10.55
CA ARG A 472 -12.58 -3.78 -9.24
C ARG A 472 -11.05 -3.75 -9.16
N TRP A 473 -10.41 -3.82 -10.31
CA TRP A 473 -8.96 -3.69 -10.49
C TRP A 473 -8.66 -3.14 -11.89
N VAL A 474 -7.54 -2.50 -12.05
CA VAL A 474 -7.08 -1.99 -13.36
C VAL A 474 -6.17 -3.04 -13.97
N ALA A 475 -6.54 -3.56 -15.14
CA ALA A 475 -5.62 -4.38 -15.92
C ALA A 475 -4.39 -3.53 -16.29
N ALA A 476 -3.20 -4.04 -16.01
CA ALA A 476 -1.99 -3.41 -16.49
C ALA A 476 -2.06 -3.32 -18.03
N ARG A 477 -2.00 -2.11 -18.57
CA ARG A 477 -1.86 -1.86 -20.00
C ARG A 477 -0.39 -1.85 -20.38
#